data_0d89f3d857b6073a2047322348208aa7
#
_entry.id   0d89f3d857b6073a2047322348208aa7
#
_cell.length_a   1.000
_cell.length_b   1.000
_cell.length_c   1.000
_cell.angle_alpha   90.00
_cell.angle_beta   90.00
_cell.angle_gamma   90.00
#
_symmetry.space_group_name_H-M   'P 1'
#
loop_
_entity.id
_entity.type
_entity.pdbx_description
1 polymer ?
#
loop_
_entity_poly.entity_id
_entity_poly.type
_entity_poly.pdbx_seq_one_letter_code
_entity_poly.pdbx_strand_id
1 'polypeptide(L)'
;MKSKVNKNDILIKKLKNDLITNKTNLFYSFFPSSKYNFKFNDLKKFKKFNTIILIGMGGSALGAKAIYSFLRHKIKKKFIFLDNLDKNSFIYIKSNFNLKSTLFLVISKSGNTLETIVNFSYFKSFVKKTNTIFISEYKNNIL
;
A
#
# COMPACT_ATOMS: atom_id res chain seq x y z
N MET A 1 -6.55 53.14 -6.71
CA MET A 1 -5.74 52.32 -5.78
C MET A 1 -5.49 50.96 -6.42
N LYS A 2 -4.26 50.67 -6.87
CA LYS A 2 -3.90 49.29 -7.35
C LYS A 2 -3.67 48.45 -6.09
N SER A 3 -4.50 47.47 -5.88
CA SER A 3 -4.31 46.46 -4.81
C SER A 3 -2.96 45.77 -5.02
N LYS A 4 -2.05 45.88 -4.06
CA LYS A 4 -0.80 45.13 -4.05
C LYS A 4 -1.19 43.63 -4.02
N VAL A 5 -0.99 42.92 -5.14
CA VAL A 5 -1.16 41.46 -5.18
C VAL A 5 -0.21 40.86 -4.16
N ASN A 6 -0.75 40.18 -3.17
CA ASN A 6 0.03 39.60 -2.10
C ASN A 6 0.95 38.50 -2.70
N LYS A 7 2.24 38.53 -2.33
CA LYS A 7 3.23 37.55 -2.79
C LYS A 7 2.79 36.08 -2.52
N ASN A 8 2.04 35.90 -1.46
CA ASN A 8 1.44 34.61 -1.10
C ASN A 8 0.36 34.16 -2.10
N ASP A 9 -0.45 35.09 -2.66
CA ASP A 9 -1.48 34.73 -3.64
C ASP A 9 -0.87 34.28 -4.95
N ILE A 10 0.27 34.85 -5.35
CA ILE A 10 1.02 34.41 -6.53
C ILE A 10 1.58 32.99 -6.30
N LEU A 11 2.14 32.75 -5.12
CA LEU A 11 2.70 31.44 -4.75
C LEU A 11 1.64 30.36 -4.72
N ILE A 12 0.47 30.65 -4.15
CA ILE A 12 -0.68 29.73 -4.09
C ILE A 12 -1.20 29.43 -5.50
N LYS A 13 -1.30 30.43 -6.38
CA LYS A 13 -1.70 30.23 -7.79
C LYS A 13 -0.70 29.35 -8.53
N LYS A 14 0.60 29.58 -8.34
CA LYS A 14 1.66 28.77 -8.96
C LYS A 14 1.59 27.32 -8.47
N LEU A 15 1.48 27.09 -7.16
CA LEU A 15 1.30 25.77 -6.56
C LEU A 15 0.06 25.05 -7.12
N LYS A 16 -1.09 25.73 -7.21
CA LYS A 16 -2.31 25.15 -7.79
C LYS A 16 -2.11 24.75 -9.24
N ASN A 17 -1.46 25.58 -10.05
CA ASN A 17 -1.17 25.25 -11.44
C ASN A 17 -0.23 24.06 -11.56
N ASP A 18 0.86 24.01 -10.77
CA ASP A 18 1.81 22.90 -10.77
C ASP A 18 1.14 21.58 -10.35
N LEU A 19 0.21 21.64 -9.39
CA LEU A 19 -0.55 20.48 -8.93
C LEU A 19 -1.50 19.94 -10.01
N ILE A 20 -2.10 20.82 -10.82
CA ILE A 20 -3.09 20.43 -11.86
C ILE A 20 -2.39 20.00 -13.14
N THR A 21 -1.30 20.66 -13.53
CA THR A 21 -0.64 20.44 -14.82
C THR A 21 0.39 19.31 -14.78
N ASN A 22 1.03 19.09 -13.64
CA ASN A 22 2.10 18.10 -13.53
C ASN A 22 1.53 16.71 -13.18
N LYS A 23 1.19 15.92 -14.21
CA LYS A 23 0.64 14.57 -14.08
C LYS A 23 1.57 13.54 -13.41
N THR A 24 2.84 13.89 -13.23
CA THR A 24 3.82 13.03 -12.51
C THR A 24 3.88 13.35 -11.03
N ASN A 25 3.20 14.40 -10.58
CA ASN A 25 3.18 14.79 -9.19
C ASN A 25 2.38 13.79 -8.34
N LEU A 26 2.87 13.52 -7.13
CA LEU A 26 2.19 12.67 -6.14
C LEU A 26 0.73 13.10 -5.93
N PHE A 27 0.47 14.41 -5.95
CA PHE A 27 -0.87 14.98 -5.76
C PHE A 27 -1.84 14.69 -6.91
N TYR A 28 -1.34 14.38 -8.11
CA TYR A 28 -2.21 13.99 -9.22
C TYR A 28 -3.04 12.75 -8.91
N SER A 29 -2.52 11.84 -8.09
CA SER A 29 -3.24 10.63 -7.67
C SER A 29 -4.52 10.90 -6.87
N PHE A 30 -4.67 12.09 -6.29
CA PHE A 30 -5.87 12.50 -5.56
C PHE A 30 -6.97 13.10 -6.46
N PHE A 31 -6.67 13.38 -7.72
CA PHE A 31 -7.68 13.93 -8.64
C PHE A 31 -8.56 12.83 -9.23
N PRO A 32 -9.87 13.10 -9.47
CA PRO A 32 -10.77 12.15 -10.11
C PRO A 32 -10.32 11.69 -11.50
N SER A 33 -9.48 12.51 -12.17
CA SER A 33 -8.89 12.19 -13.48
C SER A 33 -7.72 11.21 -13.42
N SER A 34 -7.22 10.89 -12.23
CA SER A 34 -6.14 9.93 -12.08
C SER A 34 -6.61 8.53 -12.48
N LYS A 35 -5.77 7.82 -13.24
CA LYS A 35 -6.05 6.45 -13.64
C LYS A 35 -5.23 5.51 -12.77
N TYR A 36 -5.91 4.55 -12.15
CA TYR A 36 -5.23 3.43 -11.52
C TYR A 36 -4.68 2.47 -12.59
N ASN A 37 -3.54 1.88 -12.36
CA ASN A 37 -2.94 0.86 -13.23
C ASN A 37 -3.52 -0.55 -12.98
N PHE A 38 -4.65 -0.65 -12.30
CA PHE A 38 -5.40 -1.88 -12.10
C PHE A 38 -6.90 -1.65 -12.25
N LYS A 39 -7.65 -2.71 -12.58
CA LYS A 39 -9.12 -2.69 -12.64
C LYS A 39 -9.70 -3.26 -11.34
N PHE A 40 -10.73 -2.61 -10.78
CA PHE A 40 -11.40 -3.13 -9.57
C PHE A 40 -11.96 -4.55 -9.74
N ASN A 41 -12.32 -4.93 -10.97
CA ASN A 41 -12.77 -6.29 -11.26
C ASN A 41 -11.67 -7.34 -10.99
N ASP A 42 -10.40 -7.00 -11.20
CA ASP A 42 -9.27 -7.91 -10.95
C ASP A 42 -9.10 -8.22 -9.47
N LEU A 43 -9.61 -7.35 -8.60
CA LEU A 43 -9.58 -7.55 -7.15
C LEU A 43 -10.69 -8.46 -6.64
N LYS A 44 -11.75 -8.71 -7.43
CA LYS A 44 -12.88 -9.55 -7.01
C LYS A 44 -12.45 -10.97 -6.61
N LYS A 45 -11.47 -11.55 -7.30
CA LYS A 45 -10.92 -12.87 -7.01
C LYS A 45 -10.32 -13.01 -5.60
N PHE A 46 -9.91 -11.89 -4.99
CA PHE A 46 -9.33 -11.85 -3.65
C PHE A 46 -10.38 -11.65 -2.54
N LYS A 47 -11.65 -11.41 -2.88
CA LYS A 47 -12.73 -11.24 -1.88
C LYS A 47 -12.94 -12.48 -1.00
N LYS A 48 -12.59 -13.67 -1.50
CA LYS A 48 -12.71 -14.95 -0.78
C LYS A 48 -11.81 -15.09 0.45
N PHE A 49 -10.72 -14.30 0.53
CA PHE A 49 -9.79 -14.37 1.66
C PHE A 49 -10.33 -13.56 2.84
N ASN A 50 -10.42 -14.19 4.01
CA ASN A 50 -10.86 -13.54 5.25
C ASN A 50 -9.71 -12.98 6.07
N THR A 51 -8.50 -13.53 5.88
CA THR A 51 -7.26 -13.07 6.52
C THR A 51 -6.35 -12.44 5.47
N ILE A 52 -5.79 -11.30 5.79
CA ILE A 52 -4.86 -10.55 4.95
C ILE A 52 -3.60 -10.27 5.78
N ILE A 53 -2.46 -10.71 5.28
CA ILE A 53 -1.14 -10.37 5.83
C ILE A 53 -0.56 -9.29 4.94
N LEU A 54 -0.39 -8.09 5.49
CA LEU A 54 0.27 -6.99 4.80
C LEU A 54 1.74 -6.96 5.25
N ILE A 55 2.63 -7.07 4.27
CA ILE A 55 4.08 -7.01 4.46
C ILE A 55 4.57 -5.70 3.83
N GLY A 56 5.13 -4.80 4.64
CA GLY A 56 5.62 -3.52 4.16
C GLY A 56 6.16 -2.66 5.30
N MET A 57 7.14 -1.82 5.03
CA MET A 57 7.83 -1.00 6.02
C MET A 57 7.44 0.47 5.92
N GLY A 58 7.42 1.16 7.07
CA GLY A 58 7.18 2.60 7.13
C GLY A 58 5.95 3.05 6.36
N GLY A 59 6.11 3.98 5.40
CA GLY A 59 5.02 4.49 4.58
C GLY A 59 4.24 3.44 3.80
N SER A 60 4.84 2.30 3.47
CA SER A 60 4.17 1.18 2.79
C SER A 60 3.14 0.47 3.67
N ALA A 61 3.24 0.56 4.99
CA ALA A 61 2.30 -0.05 5.92
C ALA A 61 1.40 0.97 6.63
N LEU A 62 1.93 2.16 6.96
CA LEU A 62 1.24 3.15 7.80
C LEU A 62 -0.09 3.62 7.22
N GLY A 63 -0.15 3.88 5.91
CA GLY A 63 -1.40 4.29 5.25
C GLY A 63 -2.48 3.22 5.36
N ALA A 64 -2.13 1.96 5.13
CA ALA A 64 -3.06 0.84 5.26
C ALA A 64 -3.49 0.62 6.72
N LYS A 65 -2.57 0.77 7.70
CA LYS A 65 -2.91 0.73 9.13
C LYS A 65 -3.90 1.82 9.52
N ALA A 66 -3.67 3.05 9.05
CA ALA A 66 -4.56 4.18 9.33
C ALA A 66 -5.97 3.93 8.78
N ILE A 67 -6.08 3.51 7.52
CA ILE A 67 -7.36 3.17 6.88
C ILE A 67 -8.06 2.02 7.63
N TYR A 68 -7.32 0.97 7.95
CA TYR A 68 -7.87 -0.17 8.69
C TYR A 68 -8.37 0.24 10.07
N SER A 69 -7.59 1.03 10.81
CA SER A 69 -7.97 1.52 12.13
C SER A 69 -9.25 2.37 12.07
N PHE A 70 -9.32 3.30 11.12
CA PHE A 70 -10.47 4.17 10.93
C PHE A 70 -11.74 3.39 10.53
N LEU A 71 -11.61 2.40 9.64
CA LEU A 71 -12.72 1.62 9.11
C LEU A 71 -12.94 0.29 9.83
N ARG A 72 -12.24 0.02 10.93
CA ARG A 72 -12.27 -1.28 11.62
C ARG A 72 -13.68 -1.76 11.93
N HIS A 73 -14.57 -0.86 12.32
CA HIS A 73 -15.98 -1.17 12.62
C HIS A 73 -16.78 -1.66 11.40
N LYS A 74 -16.31 -1.39 10.16
CA LYS A 74 -16.94 -1.82 8.90
C LYS A 74 -16.21 -3.01 8.26
N ILE A 75 -14.94 -3.26 8.61
CA ILE A 75 -14.12 -4.29 8.01
C ILE A 75 -14.30 -5.61 8.76
N LYS A 76 -14.88 -6.61 8.09
CA LYS A 76 -15.05 -7.97 8.64
C LYS A 76 -13.82 -8.85 8.48
N LYS A 77 -12.85 -8.44 7.64
CA LYS A 77 -11.63 -9.19 7.37
C LYS A 77 -10.58 -8.94 8.44
N LYS A 78 -9.78 -9.95 8.76
CA LYS A 78 -8.67 -9.83 9.70
C LYS A 78 -7.42 -9.37 8.98
N PHE A 79 -6.83 -8.27 9.42
CA PHE A 79 -5.56 -7.76 8.93
C PHE A 79 -4.46 -8.03 9.96
N ILE A 80 -3.32 -8.46 9.47
CA ILE A 80 -2.07 -8.63 10.22
C ILE A 80 -1.02 -7.81 9.48
N PHE A 81 -0.35 -6.94 10.20
CA PHE A 81 0.67 -6.06 9.64
C PHE A 81 2.05 -6.54 10.07
N LEU A 82 2.88 -6.85 9.08
CA LEU A 82 4.30 -7.15 9.26
C LEU A 82 5.12 -5.98 8.78
N ASP A 83 5.41 -5.07 9.67
CA ASP A 83 6.15 -3.82 9.44
C ASP A 83 7.42 -3.70 10.28
N ASN A 84 7.86 -4.80 10.83
CA ASN A 84 9.14 -4.96 11.51
C ASN A 84 9.67 -6.39 11.31
N LEU A 85 10.92 -6.63 11.69
CA LEU A 85 11.52 -7.95 11.74
C LEU A 85 11.35 -8.50 13.17
N ASP A 86 10.35 -9.35 13.37
CA ASP A 86 10.09 -9.97 14.66
C ASP A 86 9.81 -11.47 14.52
N LYS A 87 10.70 -12.28 15.04
CA LYS A 87 10.60 -13.75 15.03
C LYS A 87 9.33 -14.25 15.71
N ASN A 88 8.91 -13.63 16.80
CA ASN A 88 7.74 -14.07 17.55
C ASN A 88 6.44 -13.85 16.74
N SER A 89 6.37 -12.75 16.00
CA SER A 89 5.27 -12.48 15.08
C SER A 89 5.16 -13.58 14.01
N PHE A 90 6.27 -14.05 13.45
CA PHE A 90 6.25 -15.14 12.46
C PHE A 90 5.75 -16.46 13.06
N ILE A 91 6.23 -16.83 14.25
CA ILE A 91 5.83 -18.04 14.96
C ILE A 91 4.33 -17.96 15.26
N TYR A 92 3.86 -16.84 15.81
CA TYR A 92 2.46 -16.61 16.12
C TYR A 92 1.57 -16.74 14.89
N ILE A 93 1.96 -16.12 13.77
CA ILE A 93 1.18 -16.16 12.52
C ILE A 93 1.09 -17.61 12.00
N LYS A 94 2.21 -18.34 11.96
CA LYS A 94 2.21 -19.73 11.49
C LYS A 94 1.35 -20.65 12.34
N SER A 95 1.33 -20.44 13.66
CA SER A 95 0.58 -21.27 14.58
C SER A 95 -0.92 -20.97 14.60
N ASN A 96 -1.31 -19.73 14.33
CA ASN A 96 -2.68 -19.28 14.54
C ASN A 96 -3.49 -19.02 13.26
N PHE A 97 -2.86 -19.12 12.07
CA PHE A 97 -3.53 -18.81 10.80
C PHE A 97 -3.29 -19.86 9.74
N ASN A 98 -4.35 -20.14 8.99
CA ASN A 98 -4.22 -20.99 7.79
C ASN A 98 -3.64 -20.15 6.63
N LEU A 99 -2.33 -20.27 6.44
CA LEU A 99 -1.59 -19.49 5.44
C LEU A 99 -1.95 -19.86 4.00
N LYS A 100 -2.49 -21.06 3.75
CA LYS A 100 -2.97 -21.45 2.41
C LYS A 100 -4.24 -20.71 2.01
N SER A 101 -5.04 -20.26 2.98
CA SER A 101 -6.27 -19.46 2.77
C SER A 101 -6.10 -17.98 3.14
N THR A 102 -4.87 -17.49 3.22
CA THR A 102 -4.52 -16.10 3.53
C THR A 102 -4.10 -15.37 2.28
N LEU A 103 -4.52 -14.11 2.14
CA LEU A 103 -4.03 -13.17 1.14
C LEU A 103 -2.78 -12.49 1.65
N PHE A 104 -1.70 -12.52 0.85
CA PHE A 104 -0.49 -11.76 1.10
C PHE A 104 -0.52 -10.48 0.27
N LEU A 105 -0.39 -9.33 0.93
CA LEU A 105 -0.27 -8.02 0.32
C LEU A 105 1.13 -7.49 0.61
N VAL A 106 2.01 -7.50 -0.39
CA VAL A 106 3.41 -7.12 -0.27
C VAL A 106 3.59 -5.74 -0.88
N ILE A 107 3.97 -4.77 -0.08
CA ILE A 107 4.08 -3.37 -0.48
C ILE A 107 5.49 -2.85 -0.24
N SER A 108 6.18 -2.47 -1.31
CA SER A 108 7.48 -1.81 -1.23
C SER A 108 7.67 -0.92 -2.45
N LYS A 109 7.83 0.39 -2.23
CA LYS A 109 8.03 1.34 -3.33
C LYS A 109 9.18 0.92 -4.23
N SER A 110 10.35 0.64 -3.68
CA SER A 110 11.56 0.25 -4.43
C SER A 110 11.57 -1.23 -4.84
N GLY A 111 10.77 -2.08 -4.19
CA GLY A 111 10.85 -3.53 -4.30
C GLY A 111 12.12 -4.15 -3.70
N ASN A 112 13.01 -3.34 -3.11
CA ASN A 112 14.33 -3.74 -2.61
C ASN A 112 14.51 -3.48 -1.09
N THR A 113 13.43 -3.13 -0.37
CA THR A 113 13.49 -2.94 1.09
C THR A 113 13.81 -4.26 1.76
N LEU A 114 14.96 -4.34 2.42
CA LEU A 114 15.50 -5.58 3.00
C LEU A 114 14.50 -6.26 3.94
N GLU A 115 13.92 -5.53 4.86
CA GLU A 115 12.95 -6.07 5.83
C GLU A 115 11.69 -6.62 5.14
N THR A 116 11.22 -5.96 4.07
CA THR A 116 10.09 -6.46 3.27
C THR A 116 10.44 -7.76 2.58
N ILE A 117 11.65 -7.86 2.01
CA ILE A 117 12.15 -9.08 1.35
C ILE A 117 12.30 -10.21 2.35
N VAL A 118 12.89 -9.96 3.54
CA VAL A 118 13.06 -10.96 4.60
C VAL A 118 11.70 -11.47 5.08
N ASN A 119 10.78 -10.55 5.42
CA ASN A 119 9.42 -10.91 5.85
C ASN A 119 8.68 -11.72 4.79
N PHE A 120 8.78 -11.32 3.53
CA PHE A 120 8.19 -12.05 2.41
C PHE A 120 8.81 -13.44 2.24
N SER A 121 10.13 -13.54 2.28
CA SER A 121 10.86 -14.81 2.12
C SER A 121 10.46 -15.84 3.16
N TYR A 122 10.15 -15.40 4.38
CA TYR A 122 9.69 -16.28 5.45
C TYR A 122 8.36 -16.98 5.15
N PHE A 123 7.52 -16.35 4.34
CA PHE A 123 6.21 -16.89 3.91
C PHE A 123 6.21 -17.46 2.49
N LYS A 124 7.36 -17.43 1.78
CA LYS A 124 7.48 -17.79 0.36
C LYS A 124 6.83 -19.13 0.00
N SER A 125 6.93 -20.14 0.88
CA SER A 125 6.32 -21.46 0.67
C SER A 125 4.79 -21.46 0.63
N PHE A 126 4.14 -20.44 1.16
CA PHE A 126 2.68 -20.28 1.19
C PHE A 126 2.15 -19.33 0.11
N VAL A 127 3.03 -18.59 -0.54
CA VAL A 127 2.73 -17.58 -1.55
C VAL A 127 2.46 -18.22 -2.90
N LYS A 128 1.38 -17.80 -3.56
CA LYS A 128 0.99 -18.20 -4.92
C LYS A 128 0.43 -16.97 -5.66
N LYS A 129 0.46 -16.99 -7.00
CA LYS A 129 -0.20 -15.95 -7.83
C LYS A 129 -1.69 -15.74 -7.49
N THR A 130 -2.34 -16.76 -6.93
CA THR A 130 -3.77 -16.73 -6.60
C THR A 130 -4.09 -16.12 -5.24
N ASN A 131 -3.09 -15.95 -4.37
CA ASN A 131 -3.25 -15.42 -3.01
C ASN A 131 -2.24 -14.31 -2.67
N THR A 132 -1.64 -13.68 -3.68
CA THR A 132 -0.63 -12.62 -3.45
C THR A 132 -0.86 -11.44 -4.38
N ILE A 133 -0.67 -10.24 -3.83
CA ILE A 133 -0.65 -8.97 -4.55
C ILE A 133 0.66 -8.27 -4.19
N PHE A 134 1.43 -7.89 -5.22
CA PHE A 134 2.61 -7.04 -5.07
C PHE A 134 2.27 -5.61 -5.49
N ILE A 135 2.72 -4.65 -4.71
CA ILE A 135 2.64 -3.22 -5.02
C ILE A 135 4.05 -2.64 -4.93
N SER A 136 4.63 -2.32 -6.07
CA SER A 136 5.96 -1.71 -6.18
C SER A 136 6.04 -0.80 -7.40
N GLU A 137 7.09 0.00 -7.52
CA GLU A 137 7.39 0.72 -8.75
C GLU A 137 7.69 -0.27 -9.88
N TYR A 138 7.34 0.14 -11.12
CA TYR A 138 7.67 -0.63 -12.34
C TYR A 138 9.15 -0.41 -12.69
N LYS A 139 10.02 -1.16 -12.03
CA LYS A 139 11.48 -1.19 -12.23
C LYS A 139 11.99 -2.60 -11.98
N ASN A 140 13.20 -2.89 -12.42
CA ASN A 140 13.90 -4.12 -12.04
C ASN A 140 14.12 -4.10 -10.51
N ASN A 141 13.45 -4.97 -9.81
CA ASN A 141 13.55 -5.12 -8.36
C ASN A 141 13.45 -6.61 -7.96
N ILE A 142 13.64 -6.91 -6.68
CA ILE A 142 13.71 -8.29 -6.17
C ILE A 142 12.31 -8.91 -5.93
N LEU A 143 11.27 -8.07 -5.72
CA LEU A 143 9.89 -8.50 -5.46
C LEU A 143 9.09 -8.85 -6.74
#